data_2025ee4c30c5937080f0a8e4d6fa2f09
#
_entry.id   2025ee4c30c5937080f0a8e4d6fa2f09
#
_cell.length_a   1.000
_cell.length_b   1.000
_cell.length_c   1.000
_cell.angle_alpha   90.00
_cell.angle_beta   90.00
_cell.angle_gamma   90.00
#
_symmetry.space_group_name_H-M   'P 1'
#
loop_
_entity.id
_entity.type
_entity.pdbx_description
1 polymer ?
#
loop_
_entity_poly.entity_id
_entity_poly.type
_entity_poly.pdbx_seq_one_letter_code
_entity_poly.pdbx_strand_id
1 'polypeptide(L)'
;EISIFSDIPAQCGLPHEFFVLLLKGNIPCTLMYIDRVKALKKMGYRFAIRKLPVSSYEAYHDLLVLMDYVMLDCEEIDISKARIYFNKVYPNIRLCASNITKTETFDAICQDKSCTLYEGSFYRLPVTKGNHDVAPLKINYIELMNLVNTEDFDLTKAADIIGHDTALVISLLRMVNHMAVNSEITSIRHAAAMLGQKELKRWINTAVVNQLCSDKPNELTRLSLLRAKFAENLAPAFELGGKASELF
;
A
#
# COMPACT_ATOMS: atom_id res chain seq x y z
N GLU A 1 21.25 -5.47 3.62
CA GLU A 1 20.96 -6.89 3.59
C GLU A 1 21.30 -7.50 4.94
N ILE A 2 20.33 -8.16 5.57
CA ILE A 2 20.54 -8.85 6.85
C ILE A 2 20.91 -10.30 6.54
N SER A 3 21.98 -10.80 7.15
CA SER A 3 22.32 -12.21 7.03
C SER A 3 21.24 -13.07 7.71
N ILE A 4 20.86 -14.19 7.11
CA ILE A 4 19.92 -15.15 7.71
C ILE A 4 20.43 -15.70 9.06
N PHE A 5 21.73 -15.59 9.33
CA PHE A 5 22.37 -16.00 10.59
C PHE A 5 22.43 -14.89 11.63
N SER A 6 22.11 -13.64 11.27
CA SER A 6 21.99 -12.56 12.25
C SER A 6 20.76 -12.76 13.12
N ASP A 7 20.78 -12.20 14.32
CA ASP A 7 19.59 -12.12 15.15
C ASP A 7 18.55 -11.21 14.46
N ILE A 8 17.38 -11.78 14.20
CA ILE A 8 16.28 -11.01 13.63
C ILE A 8 15.68 -10.20 14.78
N PRO A 9 15.60 -8.85 14.68
CA PRO A 9 15.12 -8.03 15.77
C PRO A 9 13.73 -8.46 16.21
N ALA A 10 13.60 -8.98 17.41
CA ALA A 10 12.33 -9.34 18.05
C ALA A 10 11.52 -8.11 18.51
N GLN A 11 12.03 -6.91 18.25
CA GLN A 11 11.57 -5.66 18.88
C GLN A 11 10.33 -5.02 18.26
N CYS A 12 9.74 -5.61 17.21
CA CYS A 12 8.56 -5.02 16.57
C CYS A 12 7.25 -5.26 17.32
N GLY A 13 7.23 -6.04 18.38
CA GLY A 13 6.00 -6.38 19.11
C GLY A 13 4.96 -7.18 18.33
N LEU A 14 5.28 -7.57 17.09
CA LEU A 14 4.40 -8.36 16.22
C LEU A 14 4.79 -9.84 16.27
N PRO A 15 3.81 -10.77 16.23
CA PRO A 15 4.07 -12.19 16.08
C PRO A 15 4.92 -12.49 14.84
N HIS A 16 5.82 -13.47 14.93
CA HIS A 16 6.74 -13.85 13.85
C HIS A 16 6.02 -14.25 12.56
N GLU A 17 4.81 -14.76 12.64
CA GLU A 17 3.96 -15.15 11.51
C GLU A 17 3.56 -13.98 10.57
N PHE A 18 3.70 -12.73 11.03
CA PHE A 18 3.48 -11.54 10.19
C PHE A 18 4.69 -11.19 9.32
N PHE A 19 5.85 -11.82 9.57
CA PHE A 19 7.07 -11.55 8.82
C PHE A 19 7.31 -12.61 7.76
N VAL A 20 7.60 -12.13 6.55
CA VAL A 20 8.08 -12.96 5.45
C VAL A 20 9.54 -12.62 5.20
N LEU A 21 10.43 -13.57 5.44
CA LEU A 21 11.86 -13.41 5.18
C LEU A 21 12.15 -13.73 3.72
N LEU A 22 12.65 -12.73 3.00
CA LEU A 22 12.89 -12.84 1.57
C LEU A 22 14.33 -13.29 1.31
N LEU A 23 14.47 -14.48 0.76
CA LEU A 23 15.75 -15.06 0.35
C LEU A 23 16.05 -14.72 -1.10
N LYS A 24 17.33 -14.48 -1.42
CA LYS A 24 17.79 -14.36 -2.81
C LYS A 24 18.04 -15.74 -3.40
N GLY A 25 17.78 -15.91 -4.70
CA GLY A 25 18.00 -17.16 -5.43
C GLY A 25 19.46 -17.60 -5.58
N ASN A 26 20.41 -16.82 -5.06
CA ASN A 26 21.83 -17.18 -4.98
C ASN A 26 22.27 -17.60 -3.58
N ILE A 27 21.34 -17.78 -2.64
CA ILE A 27 21.68 -18.28 -1.30
C ILE A 27 22.23 -19.70 -1.41
N PRO A 28 23.32 -20.08 -0.73
CA PRO A 28 23.84 -21.45 -0.79
C PRO A 28 22.82 -22.48 -0.30
N CYS A 29 22.54 -23.51 -1.09
CA CYS A 29 21.64 -24.60 -0.71
C CYS A 29 22.44 -25.68 0.04
N THR A 30 23.00 -25.33 1.21
CA THR A 30 23.72 -26.25 2.08
C THR A 30 22.89 -26.64 3.30
N LEU A 31 23.24 -27.75 3.94
CA LEU A 31 22.55 -28.22 5.16
C LEU A 31 22.50 -27.15 6.24
N MET A 32 23.55 -26.35 6.40
CA MET A 32 23.59 -25.27 7.38
C MET A 32 22.50 -24.21 7.13
N TYR A 33 22.29 -23.81 5.88
CA TYR A 33 21.24 -22.85 5.51
C TYR A 33 19.85 -23.47 5.66
N ILE A 34 19.67 -24.71 5.22
CA ILE A 34 18.42 -25.45 5.32
C ILE A 34 18.00 -25.59 6.79
N ASP A 35 18.92 -25.97 7.67
CA ASP A 35 18.65 -26.13 9.11
C ASP A 35 18.34 -24.79 9.78
N ARG A 36 18.99 -23.71 9.38
CA ARG A 36 18.66 -22.36 9.86
C ARG A 36 17.25 -21.94 9.42
N VAL A 37 16.86 -22.16 8.16
CA VAL A 37 15.50 -21.90 7.67
C VAL A 37 14.48 -22.71 8.47
N LYS A 38 14.75 -24.01 8.70
CA LYS A 38 13.87 -24.87 9.53
C LYS A 38 13.72 -24.34 10.95
N ALA A 39 14.80 -23.88 11.56
CA ALA A 39 14.78 -23.31 12.92
C ALA A 39 13.90 -22.04 12.97
N LEU A 40 14.06 -21.13 12.01
CA LEU A 40 13.27 -19.92 11.92
C LEU A 40 11.79 -20.19 11.60
N LYS A 41 11.49 -21.20 10.76
CA LYS A 41 10.10 -21.64 10.53
C LYS A 41 9.45 -22.17 11.81
N LYS A 42 10.17 -22.90 12.65
CA LYS A 42 9.65 -23.34 13.96
C LYS A 42 9.34 -22.18 14.90
N MET A 43 10.01 -21.04 14.73
CA MET A 43 9.71 -19.80 15.46
C MET A 43 8.50 -19.02 14.87
N GLY A 44 7.92 -19.48 13.74
CA GLY A 44 6.74 -18.88 13.11
C GLY A 44 7.04 -17.99 11.91
N TYR A 45 8.30 -17.78 11.53
CA TYR A 45 8.63 -16.98 10.35
C TYR A 45 8.18 -17.68 9.06
N ARG A 46 7.72 -16.88 8.09
CA ARG A 46 7.43 -17.30 6.71
C ARG A 46 8.59 -16.96 5.80
N PHE A 47 8.73 -17.68 4.71
CA PHE A 47 9.83 -17.52 3.76
C PHE A 47 9.34 -17.31 2.34
N ALA A 48 10.00 -16.40 1.64
CA ALA A 48 9.88 -16.20 0.21
C ALA A 48 11.26 -16.32 -0.44
N ILE A 49 11.32 -16.84 -1.68
CA ILE A 49 12.54 -16.81 -2.48
C ILE A 49 12.30 -16.01 -3.76
N ARG A 50 13.28 -15.20 -4.17
CA ARG A 50 13.22 -14.39 -5.40
C ARG A 50 14.44 -14.60 -6.28
N LYS A 51 14.28 -14.39 -7.58
CA LYS A 51 15.36 -14.49 -8.57
C LYS A 51 16.05 -15.86 -8.53
N LEU A 52 15.29 -16.94 -8.35
CA LEU A 52 15.80 -18.29 -8.50
C LEU A 52 15.66 -18.70 -9.97
N PRO A 53 16.78 -18.99 -10.69
CA PRO A 53 16.72 -19.44 -12.08
C PRO A 53 15.99 -20.78 -12.20
N VAL A 54 15.24 -20.97 -13.27
CA VAL A 54 14.51 -22.24 -13.54
C VAL A 54 15.45 -23.44 -13.53
N SER A 55 16.66 -23.29 -14.07
CA SER A 55 17.69 -24.33 -14.07
C SER A 55 18.16 -24.79 -12.69
N SER A 56 17.87 -24.01 -11.66
CA SER A 56 18.28 -24.30 -10.29
C SER A 56 17.18 -24.94 -9.46
N TYR A 57 15.96 -25.13 -9.96
CA TYR A 57 14.83 -25.62 -9.17
C TYR A 57 15.06 -27.00 -8.57
N GLU A 58 15.70 -27.91 -9.31
CA GLU A 58 16.03 -29.25 -8.80
C GLU A 58 17.10 -29.20 -7.70
N ALA A 59 18.16 -28.42 -7.91
CA ALA A 59 19.24 -28.25 -6.94
C ALA A 59 18.77 -27.59 -5.63
N TYR A 60 17.71 -26.77 -5.69
CA TYR A 60 17.13 -26.07 -4.54
C TYR A 60 15.89 -26.77 -3.98
N HIS A 61 15.64 -28.02 -4.34
CA HIS A 61 14.45 -28.76 -3.91
C HIS A 61 14.23 -28.71 -2.40
N ASP A 62 15.25 -29.05 -1.61
CA ASP A 62 15.16 -29.09 -0.15
C ASP A 62 14.87 -27.73 0.49
N LEU A 63 15.32 -26.67 -0.15
CA LEU A 63 15.03 -25.31 0.28
C LEU A 63 13.64 -24.88 -0.18
N LEU A 64 13.25 -25.20 -1.42
CA LEU A 64 11.93 -24.85 -1.97
C LEU A 64 10.80 -25.47 -1.16
N VAL A 65 10.92 -26.71 -0.69
CA VAL A 65 9.92 -27.35 0.18
C VAL A 65 9.65 -26.54 1.46
N LEU A 66 10.61 -25.74 1.91
CA LEU A 66 10.48 -24.89 3.09
C LEU A 66 9.88 -23.52 2.80
N MET A 67 9.72 -23.13 1.53
CA MET A 67 9.22 -21.81 1.15
C MET A 67 7.69 -21.74 1.24
N ASP A 68 7.19 -20.59 1.67
CA ASP A 68 5.77 -20.27 1.66
C ASP A 68 5.40 -19.52 0.37
N TYR A 69 6.38 -18.80 -0.21
CA TYR A 69 6.19 -18.01 -1.43
C TYR A 69 7.39 -18.16 -2.37
N VAL A 70 7.11 -18.13 -3.67
CA VAL A 70 8.13 -17.99 -4.72
C VAL A 70 7.78 -16.78 -5.58
N MET A 71 8.74 -15.87 -5.76
CA MET A 71 8.61 -14.70 -6.60
C MET A 71 9.18 -15.01 -7.98
N LEU A 72 8.31 -15.02 -8.98
CA LEU A 72 8.61 -15.30 -10.38
C LEU A 72 8.73 -13.99 -11.14
N ASP A 73 9.87 -13.73 -11.75
CA ASP A 73 10.09 -12.53 -12.57
C ASP A 73 9.37 -12.70 -13.91
N CYS A 74 8.41 -11.82 -14.19
CA CYS A 74 7.56 -11.90 -15.40
C CYS A 74 8.31 -11.60 -16.69
N GLU A 75 9.49 -10.97 -16.62
CA GLU A 75 10.32 -10.72 -17.81
C GLU A 75 11.24 -11.91 -18.14
N GLU A 76 11.55 -12.73 -17.14
CA GLU A 76 12.49 -13.86 -17.28
C GLU A 76 11.77 -15.21 -17.37
N ILE A 77 10.55 -15.33 -16.80
CA ILE A 77 9.87 -16.61 -16.58
C ILE A 77 8.46 -16.57 -17.16
N ASP A 78 8.10 -17.59 -17.93
CA ASP A 78 6.71 -17.86 -18.33
C ASP A 78 5.89 -18.29 -17.11
N ILE A 79 5.07 -17.37 -16.59
CA ILE A 79 4.29 -17.59 -15.36
C ILE A 79 3.33 -18.77 -15.47
N SER A 80 2.73 -18.98 -16.65
CA SER A 80 1.77 -20.09 -16.84
C SER A 80 2.46 -21.45 -16.76
N LYS A 81 3.64 -21.58 -17.35
CA LYS A 81 4.45 -22.81 -17.26
C LYS A 81 4.97 -23.05 -15.85
N ALA A 82 5.47 -21.97 -15.20
CA ALA A 82 5.94 -22.05 -13.83
C ALA A 82 4.82 -22.49 -12.87
N ARG A 83 3.61 -21.98 -13.05
CA ARG A 83 2.43 -22.42 -12.29
C ARG A 83 2.17 -23.91 -12.38
N ILE A 84 2.19 -24.45 -13.60
CA ILE A 84 1.97 -25.90 -13.82
C ILE A 84 3.02 -26.71 -13.06
N TYR A 85 4.28 -26.28 -13.13
CA TYR A 85 5.38 -26.94 -12.43
C TYR A 85 5.20 -26.86 -10.90
N PHE A 86 5.00 -25.66 -10.35
CA PHE A 86 4.88 -25.48 -8.91
C PHE A 86 3.64 -26.16 -8.33
N ASN A 87 2.50 -26.09 -9.00
CA ASN A 87 1.29 -26.79 -8.56
C ASN A 87 1.45 -28.32 -8.52
N LYS A 88 2.27 -28.85 -9.42
CA LYS A 88 2.55 -30.30 -9.46
C LYS A 88 3.57 -30.74 -8.42
N VAL A 89 4.65 -29.97 -8.24
CA VAL A 89 5.80 -30.36 -7.41
C VAL A 89 5.70 -29.81 -5.99
N TYR A 90 5.16 -28.58 -5.86
CA TYR A 90 5.11 -27.82 -4.59
C TYR A 90 3.73 -27.19 -4.36
N PRO A 91 2.67 -27.98 -4.15
CA PRO A 91 1.27 -27.49 -4.13
C PRO A 91 0.97 -26.50 -3.00
N ASN A 92 1.80 -26.46 -1.97
CA ASN A 92 1.62 -25.56 -0.82
C ASN A 92 2.29 -24.20 -1.00
N ILE A 93 3.13 -24.02 -2.02
CA ILE A 93 3.82 -22.75 -2.29
C ILE A 93 2.86 -21.79 -2.99
N ARG A 94 2.82 -20.56 -2.51
CA ARG A 94 2.09 -19.48 -3.17
C ARG A 94 2.99 -18.77 -4.16
N LEU A 95 2.50 -18.53 -5.36
CA LEU A 95 3.25 -17.82 -6.39
C LEU A 95 2.98 -16.32 -6.32
N CYS A 96 4.06 -15.56 -6.44
CA CYS A 96 4.03 -14.11 -6.59
C CYS A 96 4.62 -13.76 -7.96
N ALA A 97 3.85 -13.09 -8.80
CA ALA A 97 4.37 -12.49 -10.02
C ALA A 97 5.09 -11.20 -9.68
N SER A 98 6.36 -11.09 -10.05
CA SER A 98 7.20 -9.93 -9.76
C SER A 98 7.69 -9.24 -11.04
N ASN A 99 8.18 -8.01 -10.90
CA ASN A 99 8.68 -7.19 -11.99
C ASN A 99 7.62 -6.88 -13.07
N ILE A 100 6.35 -6.73 -12.64
CA ILE A 100 5.26 -6.37 -13.55
C ILE A 100 5.36 -4.87 -13.84
N THR A 101 5.72 -4.53 -15.06
CA THR A 101 5.93 -3.13 -15.51
C THR A 101 4.72 -2.57 -16.26
N LYS A 102 3.89 -3.44 -16.88
CA LYS A 102 2.75 -3.05 -17.71
C LYS A 102 1.42 -3.54 -17.15
N THR A 103 0.39 -2.72 -17.29
CA THR A 103 -0.98 -3.08 -16.85
C THR A 103 -1.53 -4.27 -17.64
N GLU A 104 -1.24 -4.37 -18.95
CA GLU A 104 -1.68 -5.47 -19.79
C GLU A 104 -1.13 -6.83 -19.31
N THR A 105 0.14 -6.83 -18.86
CA THR A 105 0.78 -8.03 -18.29
C THR A 105 0.10 -8.41 -16.97
N PHE A 106 -0.19 -7.42 -16.13
CA PHE A 106 -0.93 -7.65 -14.88
C PHE A 106 -2.31 -8.26 -15.14
N ASP A 107 -3.08 -7.66 -16.08
CA ASP A 107 -4.43 -8.11 -16.40
C ASP A 107 -4.43 -9.56 -16.94
N ALA A 108 -3.46 -9.89 -17.80
CA ALA A 108 -3.32 -11.25 -18.33
C ALA A 108 -3.03 -12.28 -17.23
N ILE A 109 -2.12 -11.97 -16.29
CA ILE A 109 -1.78 -12.88 -15.18
C ILE A 109 -2.96 -13.01 -14.19
N CYS A 110 -3.69 -11.91 -13.94
CA CYS A 110 -4.88 -11.92 -13.09
C CYS A 110 -6.00 -12.76 -13.66
N GLN A 111 -6.26 -12.70 -14.97
CA GLN A 111 -7.28 -13.51 -15.63
C GLN A 111 -6.98 -15.00 -15.52
N ASP A 112 -5.71 -15.38 -15.63
CA ASP A 112 -5.27 -16.77 -15.51
C ASP A 112 -5.29 -17.29 -14.05
N LYS A 113 -5.48 -16.41 -13.05
CA LYS A 113 -5.44 -16.73 -11.61
C LYS A 113 -4.19 -17.54 -11.21
N SER A 114 -3.09 -17.27 -11.89
CA SER A 114 -1.83 -18.03 -11.76
C SER A 114 -1.09 -17.70 -10.47
N CYS A 115 -1.24 -16.49 -9.97
CA CYS A 115 -0.53 -15.97 -8.81
C CYS A 115 -1.50 -15.46 -7.75
N THR A 116 -1.04 -15.50 -6.50
CA THR A 116 -1.80 -14.94 -5.35
C THR A 116 -1.33 -13.55 -4.94
N LEU A 117 -0.12 -13.18 -5.33
CA LEU A 117 0.50 -11.89 -5.05
C LEU A 117 1.13 -11.31 -6.32
N TYR A 118 1.18 -9.99 -6.37
CA TYR A 118 1.69 -9.25 -7.53
C TYR A 118 2.62 -8.11 -7.06
N GLU A 119 3.82 -8.03 -7.64
CA GLU A 119 4.79 -6.98 -7.38
C GLU A 119 5.19 -6.32 -8.69
N GLY A 120 5.24 -5.00 -8.72
CA GLY A 120 5.70 -4.26 -9.90
C GLY A 120 5.33 -2.79 -9.87
N SER A 121 5.62 -2.09 -10.95
CA SER A 121 5.31 -0.68 -11.12
C SER A 121 4.03 -0.43 -11.93
N PHE A 122 3.35 -1.47 -12.39
CA PHE A 122 2.16 -1.39 -13.24
C PHE A 122 1.06 -0.48 -12.69
N TYR A 123 0.91 -0.41 -11.37
CA TYR A 123 -0.09 0.45 -10.71
C TYR A 123 0.32 1.93 -10.63
N ARG A 124 1.55 2.27 -10.98
CA ARG A 124 2.06 3.65 -10.98
C ARG A 124 1.87 4.35 -12.32
N LEU A 125 1.63 3.60 -13.38
CA LEU A 125 1.45 4.16 -14.71
C LEU A 125 0.09 4.88 -14.78
N PRO A 126 0.07 6.18 -15.11
CA PRO A 126 -1.18 6.87 -15.34
C PRO A 126 -1.86 6.24 -16.56
N VAL A 127 -3.10 5.81 -16.40
CA VAL A 127 -3.94 5.39 -17.52
C VAL A 127 -4.38 6.67 -18.22
N THR A 128 -3.55 7.17 -19.14
CA THR A 128 -3.89 8.36 -19.96
C THR A 128 -4.88 7.95 -21.03
N LYS A 129 -6.15 8.03 -20.72
CA LYS A 129 -7.21 8.02 -21.74
C LYS A 129 -7.74 9.45 -21.90
N GLY A 130 -7.32 10.14 -22.97
CA GLY A 130 -7.93 11.39 -23.43
C GLY A 130 -7.19 12.68 -23.02
N ASN A 131 -7.61 13.79 -23.61
CA ASN A 131 -7.14 15.14 -23.32
C ASN A 131 -7.40 15.49 -21.85
N HIS A 132 -6.36 15.95 -21.16
CA HIS A 132 -6.42 16.37 -19.76
C HIS A 132 -6.87 17.84 -19.65
N ASP A 133 -8.10 18.14 -20.05
CA ASP A 133 -8.74 19.35 -19.57
C ASP A 133 -9.07 19.12 -18.08
N VAL A 134 -8.53 19.99 -17.23
CA VAL A 134 -8.86 19.95 -15.81
C VAL A 134 -10.36 20.23 -15.69
N ALA A 135 -11.12 19.21 -15.31
CA ALA A 135 -12.55 19.38 -15.13
C ALA A 135 -12.83 20.54 -14.15
N PRO A 136 -13.83 21.39 -14.39
CA PRO A 136 -14.15 22.55 -13.54
C PRO A 136 -14.21 22.20 -12.04
N LEU A 137 -14.71 21.02 -11.69
CA LEU A 137 -14.73 20.51 -10.32
C LEU A 137 -13.33 20.34 -9.71
N LYS A 138 -12.32 20.00 -10.51
CA LYS A 138 -10.94 19.84 -10.00
C LYS A 138 -10.31 21.18 -9.58
N ILE A 139 -10.75 22.28 -10.18
CA ILE A 139 -10.29 23.63 -9.81
C ILE A 139 -10.71 23.96 -8.37
N ASN A 140 -11.94 23.65 -7.98
CA ASN A 140 -12.45 23.88 -6.63
C ASN A 140 -11.67 23.07 -5.58
N TYR A 141 -11.24 21.85 -5.92
CA TYR A 141 -10.43 21.03 -5.02
C TYR A 141 -9.03 21.60 -4.81
N ILE A 142 -8.41 22.13 -5.87
CA ILE A 142 -7.10 22.79 -5.77
C ILE A 142 -7.22 24.06 -4.94
N GLU A 143 -8.27 24.85 -5.14
CA GLU A 143 -8.54 26.06 -4.36
C GLU A 143 -8.74 25.73 -2.88
N LEU A 144 -9.51 24.69 -2.58
CA LEU A 144 -9.74 24.21 -1.22
C LEU A 144 -8.45 23.74 -0.56
N MET A 145 -7.59 22.98 -1.27
CA MET A 145 -6.26 22.58 -0.79
C MET A 145 -5.37 23.80 -0.49
N ASN A 146 -5.33 24.77 -1.39
CA ASN A 146 -4.52 25.96 -1.19
C ASN A 146 -4.98 26.75 0.03
N LEU A 147 -6.30 26.88 0.23
CA LEU A 147 -6.87 27.58 1.38
C LEU A 147 -6.48 26.91 2.70
N VAL A 148 -6.68 25.58 2.83
CA VAL A 148 -6.46 24.88 4.11
C VAL A 148 -4.98 24.68 4.45
N ASN A 149 -4.07 24.88 3.50
CA ASN A 149 -2.63 24.82 3.73
C ASN A 149 -2.02 26.15 4.16
N THR A 150 -2.82 27.23 4.26
CA THR A 150 -2.39 28.46 4.91
C THR A 150 -2.47 28.34 6.43
N GLU A 151 -1.60 29.07 7.14
CA GLU A 151 -1.73 29.23 8.60
C GLU A 151 -3.04 29.97 8.90
N ASP A 152 -3.81 29.51 9.90
CA ASP A 152 -5.07 30.14 10.35
C ASP A 152 -6.10 30.37 9.23
N PHE A 153 -6.35 29.36 8.40
CA PHE A 153 -7.37 29.49 7.36
C PHE A 153 -8.80 29.67 7.92
N ASP A 154 -9.61 30.42 7.18
CA ASP A 154 -10.99 30.69 7.54
C ASP A 154 -11.89 29.46 7.33
N LEU A 155 -12.43 28.93 8.43
CA LEU A 155 -13.37 27.80 8.41
C LEU A 155 -14.64 28.09 7.61
N THR A 156 -15.09 29.37 7.59
CA THR A 156 -16.30 29.77 6.86
C THR A 156 -16.05 29.69 5.36
N LYS A 157 -14.89 30.20 4.90
CA LYS A 157 -14.50 30.11 3.49
C LYS A 157 -14.34 28.66 3.04
N ALA A 158 -13.73 27.83 3.86
CA ALA A 158 -13.62 26.39 3.57
C ALA A 158 -15.01 25.73 3.44
N ALA A 159 -15.92 26.04 4.37
CA ALA A 159 -17.30 25.54 4.34
C ALA A 159 -18.06 26.02 3.10
N ASP A 160 -17.85 27.26 2.66
CA ASP A 160 -18.49 27.80 1.46
C ASP A 160 -18.01 27.08 0.18
N ILE A 161 -16.70 26.82 0.04
CA ILE A 161 -16.15 26.04 -1.08
C ILE A 161 -16.66 24.59 -1.05
N ILE A 162 -16.66 23.94 0.13
CA ILE A 162 -17.22 22.58 0.30
C ILE A 162 -18.70 22.56 -0.15
N GLY A 163 -19.44 23.62 0.16
CA GLY A 163 -20.85 23.75 -0.19
C GLY A 163 -21.15 23.70 -1.70
N HIS A 164 -20.17 23.98 -2.54
CA HIS A 164 -20.31 23.89 -4.00
C HIS A 164 -20.22 22.45 -4.54
N ASP A 165 -19.86 21.46 -3.71
CA ASP A 165 -19.76 20.07 -4.11
C ASP A 165 -20.62 19.17 -3.20
N THR A 166 -21.71 18.65 -3.76
CA THR A 166 -22.65 17.79 -3.03
C THR A 166 -21.99 16.54 -2.44
N ALA A 167 -21.00 15.97 -3.11
CA ALA A 167 -20.30 14.77 -2.62
C ALA A 167 -19.46 15.09 -1.40
N LEU A 168 -18.75 16.22 -1.38
CA LEU A 168 -18.01 16.70 -0.21
C LEU A 168 -18.97 17.04 0.95
N VAL A 169 -20.09 17.71 0.67
CA VAL A 169 -21.11 18.02 1.69
C VAL A 169 -21.61 16.75 2.38
N ILE A 170 -22.06 15.77 1.60
CA ILE A 170 -22.56 14.50 2.15
C ILE A 170 -21.48 13.77 2.95
N SER A 171 -20.26 13.74 2.43
CA SER A 171 -19.14 13.07 3.09
C SER A 171 -18.77 13.73 4.42
N LEU A 172 -18.71 15.07 4.46
CA LEU A 172 -18.44 15.84 5.68
C LEU A 172 -19.52 15.61 6.73
N LEU A 173 -20.79 15.76 6.36
CA LEU A 173 -21.92 15.59 7.28
C LEU A 173 -21.99 14.14 7.81
N ARG A 174 -21.75 13.14 6.99
CA ARG A 174 -21.68 11.75 7.45
C ARG A 174 -20.60 11.55 8.50
N MET A 175 -19.40 12.06 8.25
CA MET A 175 -18.29 11.91 9.18
C MET A 175 -18.60 12.56 10.53
N VAL A 176 -19.09 13.80 10.51
CA VAL A 176 -19.41 14.54 11.75
C VAL A 176 -20.57 13.91 12.49
N ASN A 177 -21.62 13.47 11.79
CA ASN A 177 -22.77 12.81 12.42
C ASN A 177 -22.44 11.42 12.97
N HIS A 178 -21.41 10.75 12.45
CA HIS A 178 -20.92 9.52 13.05
C HIS A 178 -20.25 9.74 14.42
N MET A 179 -19.74 10.94 14.67
CA MET A 179 -19.13 11.34 15.95
C MET A 179 -20.11 12.07 16.88
N ALA A 180 -21.20 12.58 16.34
CA ALA A 180 -22.20 13.32 17.12
C ALA A 180 -23.08 12.38 17.94
N VAL A 181 -23.22 12.65 19.24
CA VAL A 181 -23.96 11.79 20.19
C VAL A 181 -25.41 12.27 20.38
N ASN A 182 -25.71 13.57 20.24
CA ASN A 182 -26.96 14.15 20.74
C ASN A 182 -27.92 14.73 19.70
N SER A 183 -27.45 15.10 18.49
CA SER A 183 -28.31 15.66 17.43
C SER A 183 -27.66 15.59 16.08
N GLU A 184 -28.45 15.44 15.03
CA GLU A 184 -27.99 15.42 13.66
C GLU A 184 -27.55 16.83 13.21
N ILE A 185 -26.35 16.93 12.66
CA ILE A 185 -25.77 18.15 12.12
C ILE A 185 -26.11 18.21 10.64
N THR A 186 -26.81 19.25 10.24
CA THR A 186 -27.25 19.49 8.85
C THR A 186 -26.52 20.68 8.20
N SER A 187 -25.86 21.53 9.01
CA SER A 187 -25.14 22.71 8.52
C SER A 187 -23.66 22.42 8.30
N ILE A 188 -23.17 22.71 7.09
CA ILE A 188 -21.75 22.56 6.71
C ILE A 188 -20.86 23.44 7.60
N ARG A 189 -21.26 24.69 7.85
CA ARG A 189 -20.49 25.61 8.73
C ARG A 189 -20.42 25.10 10.15
N HIS A 190 -21.51 24.54 10.67
CA HIS A 190 -21.53 23.91 12.00
C HIS A 190 -20.61 22.67 12.02
N ALA A 191 -20.67 21.83 11.00
CA ALA A 191 -19.78 20.68 10.86
C ALA A 191 -18.29 21.08 10.82
N ALA A 192 -17.94 22.10 10.04
CA ALA A 192 -16.58 22.63 9.96
C ALA A 192 -16.11 23.22 11.31
N ALA A 193 -16.95 23.98 12.00
CA ALA A 193 -16.64 24.54 13.31
C ALA A 193 -16.45 23.45 14.39
N MET A 194 -17.24 22.39 14.35
CA MET A 194 -17.16 21.26 15.27
C MET A 194 -15.85 20.47 15.13
N LEU A 195 -15.37 20.28 13.90
CA LEU A 195 -14.08 19.63 13.62
C LEU A 195 -12.89 20.49 14.01
N GLY A 196 -13.03 21.81 13.85
CA GLY A 196 -11.91 22.74 13.96
C GLY A 196 -10.93 22.66 12.80
N GLN A 197 -9.99 23.61 12.77
CA GLN A 197 -9.05 23.77 11.65
C GLN A 197 -8.22 22.50 11.38
N LYS A 198 -7.67 21.89 12.42
CA LYS A 198 -6.75 20.76 12.31
C LYS A 198 -7.42 19.52 11.67
N GLU A 199 -8.55 19.10 12.20
CA GLU A 199 -9.24 17.91 11.68
C GLU A 199 -9.92 18.19 10.36
N LEU A 200 -10.44 19.41 10.14
CA LEU A 200 -11.02 19.82 8.86
C LEU A 200 -9.95 19.83 7.76
N LYS A 201 -8.75 20.38 8.01
CA LYS A 201 -7.61 20.36 7.09
C LYS A 201 -7.26 18.93 6.68
N ARG A 202 -7.13 18.05 7.65
CA ARG A 202 -6.80 16.64 7.43
C ARG A 202 -7.85 15.93 6.58
N TRP A 203 -9.12 16.13 6.91
CA TRP A 203 -10.22 15.56 6.16
C TRP A 203 -10.25 16.08 4.72
N ILE A 204 -10.10 17.39 4.51
CA ILE A 204 -10.07 18.01 3.19
C ILE A 204 -8.92 17.45 2.36
N ASN A 205 -7.70 17.40 2.89
CA ASN A 205 -6.55 16.87 2.18
C ASN A 205 -6.81 15.43 1.72
N THR A 206 -7.38 14.59 2.59
CA THR A 206 -7.73 13.21 2.24
C THR A 206 -8.82 13.13 1.16
N ALA A 207 -9.90 13.90 1.31
CA ALA A 207 -11.03 13.91 0.38
C ALA A 207 -10.62 14.42 -1.00
N VAL A 208 -9.83 15.51 -1.03
CA VAL A 208 -9.32 16.11 -2.26
C VAL A 208 -8.34 15.20 -2.97
N VAL A 209 -7.41 14.55 -2.27
CA VAL A 209 -6.49 13.57 -2.87
C VAL A 209 -7.27 12.43 -3.52
N ASN A 210 -8.27 11.88 -2.83
CA ASN A 210 -9.10 10.82 -3.39
C ASN A 210 -9.83 11.27 -4.67
N GLN A 211 -10.32 12.49 -4.70
CA GLN A 211 -11.07 13.03 -5.84
C GLN A 211 -10.16 13.43 -7.01
N LEU A 212 -9.03 14.07 -6.75
CA LEU A 212 -8.04 14.41 -7.77
C LEU A 212 -7.40 13.17 -8.40
N CYS A 213 -7.31 12.09 -7.63
CA CYS A 213 -6.75 10.81 -8.06
C CYS A 213 -7.80 9.80 -8.54
N SER A 214 -9.06 10.22 -8.74
CA SER A 214 -10.13 9.31 -9.18
C SER A 214 -9.87 8.66 -10.55
N ASP A 215 -9.05 9.29 -11.37
CA ASP A 215 -8.56 8.82 -12.66
C ASP A 215 -7.20 8.09 -12.58
N LYS A 216 -6.63 7.98 -11.38
CA LYS A 216 -5.36 7.30 -11.12
C LYS A 216 -5.59 5.92 -10.50
N PRO A 217 -4.61 5.03 -10.58
CA PRO A 217 -4.69 3.74 -9.91
C PRO A 217 -4.94 3.91 -8.41
N ASN A 218 -5.98 3.27 -7.88
CA ASN A 218 -6.35 3.33 -6.45
C ASN A 218 -5.17 3.00 -5.52
N GLU A 219 -4.28 2.12 -5.95
CA GLU A 219 -3.12 1.70 -5.16
C GLU A 219 -2.11 2.82 -4.98
N LEU A 220 -1.94 3.70 -5.99
CA LEU A 220 -1.06 4.87 -5.87
C LEU A 220 -1.58 5.83 -4.79
N THR A 221 -2.88 6.12 -4.81
CA THR A 221 -3.53 6.97 -3.80
C THR A 221 -3.42 6.35 -2.41
N ARG A 222 -3.71 5.04 -2.29
CA ARG A 222 -3.60 4.30 -1.04
C ARG A 222 -2.18 4.34 -0.46
N LEU A 223 -1.16 4.11 -1.28
CA LEU A 223 0.23 4.17 -0.84
C LEU A 223 0.66 5.57 -0.42
N SER A 224 0.19 6.62 -1.11
CA SER A 224 0.48 8.01 -0.74
C SER A 224 -0.10 8.34 0.63
N LEU A 225 -1.36 7.98 0.88
CA LEU A 225 -2.00 8.19 2.18
C LEU A 225 -1.35 7.37 3.30
N LEU A 226 -0.96 6.12 3.02
CA LEU A 226 -0.22 5.30 3.98
C LEU A 226 1.13 5.91 4.35
N ARG A 227 1.87 6.43 3.38
CA ARG A 227 3.15 7.10 3.61
C ARG A 227 2.98 8.38 4.43
N ALA A 228 1.97 9.18 4.12
CA ALA A 228 1.63 10.37 4.88
C ALA A 228 1.31 10.01 6.34
N LYS A 229 0.45 9.01 6.57
CA LYS A 229 0.11 8.54 7.92
C LYS A 229 1.31 7.95 8.66
N PHE A 230 2.18 7.24 7.95
CA PHE A 230 3.39 6.70 8.52
C PHE A 230 4.35 7.81 8.96
N ALA A 231 4.53 8.86 8.14
CA ALA A 231 5.33 10.03 8.49
C ALA A 231 4.78 10.74 9.72
N GLU A 232 3.46 10.98 9.78
CA GLU A 232 2.79 11.56 10.95
C GLU A 232 3.06 10.74 12.23
N ASN A 233 2.94 9.41 12.14
CA ASN A 233 3.15 8.52 13.29
C ASN A 233 4.62 8.43 13.74
N LEU A 234 5.58 8.65 12.83
CA LEU A 234 7.02 8.67 13.14
C LEU A 234 7.47 10.00 13.75
N ALA A 235 6.76 11.09 13.51
CA ALA A 235 7.14 12.44 13.95
C ALA A 235 7.55 12.52 15.43
N PRO A 236 6.85 11.90 16.40
CA PRO A 236 7.27 11.94 17.79
C PRO A 236 8.65 11.29 18.04
N ALA A 237 8.98 10.22 17.31
CA ALA A 237 10.26 9.50 17.46
C ALA A 237 11.46 10.33 16.95
N PHE A 238 11.21 11.34 16.11
CA PHE A 238 12.20 12.27 15.56
C PHE A 238 12.11 13.68 16.19
N GLU A 239 11.47 13.81 17.35
CA GLU A 239 11.26 15.08 18.06
C GLU A 239 10.42 16.11 17.27
N LEU A 240 9.69 15.68 16.26
CA LEU A 240 8.83 16.49 15.41
C LEU A 240 7.34 16.39 15.79
N GLY A 241 7.02 15.93 17.00
CA GLY A 241 5.65 15.68 17.44
C GLY A 241 4.72 16.90 17.33
N GLY A 242 5.25 18.13 17.56
CA GLY A 242 4.50 19.37 17.36
C GLY A 242 4.10 19.66 15.91
N LYS A 243 4.82 19.07 14.94
CA LYS A 243 4.59 19.21 13.49
C LYS A 243 4.02 17.96 12.84
N ALA A 244 3.60 16.97 13.62
CA ALA A 244 3.13 15.69 13.09
C ALA A 244 2.01 15.83 12.05
N SER A 245 1.08 16.78 12.27
CA SER A 245 -0.02 17.05 11.33
C SER A 245 0.41 17.74 10.02
N GLU A 246 1.60 18.31 9.98
CA GLU A 246 2.16 18.94 8.76
C GLU A 246 2.85 17.88 7.88
N LEU A 247 3.24 16.74 8.46
CA LEU A 247 3.88 15.64 7.77
C LEU A 247 2.87 14.67 7.11
N PHE A 248 1.58 14.81 7.41
CA PHE A 248 0.49 14.12 6.71
C PHE A 248 0.14 14.85 5.42
#